data_a9ac22691ff6995cfbfef536efef7529
#
_entry.id   a9ac22691ff6995cfbfef536efef7529
#
_cell.length_a   1.000
_cell.length_b   1.000
_cell.length_c   1.000
_cell.angle_alpha   90.00
_cell.angle_beta   90.00
_cell.angle_gamma   90.00
#
_symmetry.space_group_name_H-M   'P 1'
#
loop_
_entity.id
_entity.type
_entity.pdbx_description
1 polymer ?
#
loop_
_entity_poly.entity_id
_entity_poly.type
_entity_poly.pdbx_seq_one_letter_code
_entity_poly.pdbx_strand_id
1 'polypeptide(L)'
;TTLTIPYPWVSGDTHVVRVVTSNGVTFDYEIAVAVESPMPEWRFFAAFTIIGLYVGVIPVMLGLLWFPLVSRLGKTGLAFLLSLTIGLLLFLLVDTGREGFEIAVVMPESYHGVALLFFSAATAYLGLEALRSWLSTRKSRANPGIVSGRWVIALLVAIGIGLHNFGEGLAIGAAFAQGAAGLGTLLIVGFTLHNTTEGLAIVAPLANERTRIVDLLKLGLIGGIPTILGTWLGGFVYSPVWSVLFLGLGVGAIAQVVVQITRQMTTDAPAAQFLAKAPVLGGLCAGFVIMYVTGMLVG
;
A
#
# COMPACT_ATOMS: atom_id res chain seq x y z
N THR A 1 16.41 10.08 -24.83
CA THR A 1 17.74 10.76 -24.96
C THR A 1 17.94 11.59 -23.72
N THR A 2 19.02 11.40 -22.99
CA THR A 2 19.39 12.18 -21.82
C THR A 2 20.32 13.31 -22.25
N LEU A 3 20.02 14.55 -21.83
CA LEU A 3 20.86 15.72 -22.06
C LEU A 3 21.44 16.14 -20.70
N THR A 4 22.76 16.18 -20.59
CA THR A 4 23.45 16.68 -19.40
C THR A 4 23.93 18.09 -19.65
N ILE A 5 23.49 19.05 -18.84
CA ILE A 5 23.86 20.46 -18.96
C ILE A 5 24.70 20.82 -17.73
N PRO A 6 25.98 21.20 -17.88
CA PRO A 6 26.77 21.71 -16.78
C PRO A 6 26.26 23.11 -16.39
N TYR A 7 25.68 23.20 -15.20
CA TYR A 7 25.12 24.42 -14.64
C TYR A 7 25.53 24.56 -13.16
N PRO A 8 26.05 25.73 -12.74
CA PRO A 8 26.38 25.98 -11.35
C PRO A 8 25.08 26.18 -10.55
N TRP A 9 24.53 25.09 -10.01
CA TRP A 9 23.34 25.12 -9.16
C TRP A 9 23.72 25.18 -7.69
N VAL A 10 22.83 25.74 -6.84
CA VAL A 10 23.01 25.84 -5.40
C VAL A 10 21.95 24.95 -4.74
N SER A 11 22.40 24.12 -3.78
CA SER A 11 21.49 23.26 -3.01
C SER A 11 20.52 24.10 -2.19
N GLY A 12 19.23 23.78 -2.31
CA GLY A 12 18.16 24.48 -1.64
C GLY A 12 17.50 25.61 -2.44
N ASP A 13 18.12 26.04 -3.55
CA ASP A 13 17.57 27.11 -4.40
C ASP A 13 16.54 26.60 -5.40
N THR A 14 15.66 27.50 -5.82
CA THR A 14 14.70 27.25 -6.89
C THR A 14 15.35 27.48 -8.25
N HIS A 15 15.18 26.53 -9.18
CA HIS A 15 15.67 26.66 -10.56
C HIS A 15 14.52 26.45 -11.55
N VAL A 16 14.55 27.24 -12.65
CA VAL A 16 13.61 27.07 -13.76
C VAL A 16 14.40 26.61 -14.99
N VAL A 17 14.10 25.43 -15.47
CA VAL A 17 14.65 24.87 -16.71
C VAL A 17 13.70 25.21 -17.85
N ARG A 18 14.17 26.04 -18.80
CA ARG A 18 13.39 26.39 -19.99
C ARG A 18 13.93 25.68 -21.23
N VAL A 19 13.09 24.89 -21.86
CA VAL A 19 13.37 24.25 -23.14
C VAL A 19 12.65 25.00 -24.24
N VAL A 20 13.40 25.46 -25.25
CA VAL A 20 12.86 26.14 -26.42
C VAL A 20 13.05 25.24 -27.64
N THR A 21 11.94 24.93 -28.30
CA THR A 21 11.98 24.14 -29.55
C THR A 21 12.39 24.98 -30.75
N SER A 22 12.78 24.35 -31.86
CA SER A 22 13.19 25.03 -33.09
C SER A 22 12.12 25.92 -33.72
N ASN A 23 10.84 25.66 -33.41
CA ASN A 23 9.68 26.46 -33.82
C ASN A 23 9.28 27.56 -32.82
N GLY A 24 10.11 27.78 -31.78
CA GLY A 24 9.91 28.85 -30.79
C GLY A 24 8.93 28.51 -29.64
N VAL A 25 8.41 27.29 -29.54
CA VAL A 25 7.57 26.88 -28.41
C VAL A 25 8.46 26.67 -27.18
N THR A 26 8.05 27.21 -26.04
CA THR A 26 8.77 27.13 -24.78
C THR A 26 8.06 26.17 -23.81
N PHE A 27 8.85 25.37 -23.10
CA PHE A 27 8.40 24.52 -22.00
C PHE A 27 9.24 24.87 -20.78
N ASP A 28 8.59 25.31 -19.71
CA ASP A 28 9.23 25.65 -18.44
C ASP A 28 8.99 24.51 -17.45
N TYR A 29 10.03 24.09 -16.76
CA TYR A 29 9.97 23.16 -15.65
C TYR A 29 10.65 23.79 -14.44
N GLU A 30 9.89 23.97 -13.37
CA GLU A 30 10.39 24.53 -12.12
C GLU A 30 10.85 23.43 -11.18
N ILE A 31 12.11 23.55 -10.71
CA ILE A 31 12.66 22.74 -9.64
C ILE A 31 12.56 23.62 -8.38
N ALA A 32 11.53 23.42 -7.59
CA ALA A 32 11.23 24.28 -6.43
C ALA A 32 12.36 24.28 -5.37
N VAL A 33 13.00 23.13 -5.17
CA VAL A 33 14.15 22.95 -4.29
C VAL A 33 15.17 22.05 -4.97
N ALA A 34 16.31 22.59 -5.36
CA ALA A 34 17.38 21.79 -5.96
C ALA A 34 18.10 20.97 -4.88
N VAL A 35 18.09 19.66 -5.02
CA VAL A 35 18.81 18.73 -4.14
C VAL A 35 19.68 17.79 -4.98
N GLU A 36 20.77 17.30 -4.40
CA GLU A 36 21.57 16.27 -5.07
C GLU A 36 20.73 15.04 -5.37
N SER A 37 20.82 14.54 -6.59
CA SER A 37 20.18 13.26 -6.93
C SER A 37 20.76 12.15 -6.06
N PRO A 38 19.92 11.24 -5.56
CA PRO A 38 20.39 10.13 -4.73
C PRO A 38 21.45 9.31 -5.46
N MET A 39 22.61 9.17 -4.83
CA MET A 39 23.69 8.30 -5.33
C MET A 39 23.59 6.94 -4.62
N PRO A 40 23.96 5.81 -5.29
CA PRO A 40 23.90 4.46 -4.70
C PRO A 40 25.00 4.25 -3.65
N GLU A 41 25.01 5.10 -2.63
CA GLU A 41 25.92 5.06 -1.49
C GLU A 41 25.22 4.51 -0.24
N TRP A 42 26.02 4.06 0.75
CA TRP A 42 25.48 3.53 2.01
C TRP A 42 24.58 4.56 2.74
N ARG A 43 24.87 5.85 2.62
CA ARG A 43 24.07 6.94 3.23
C ARG A 43 22.66 6.99 2.66
N PHE A 44 22.53 6.79 1.35
CA PHE A 44 21.23 6.70 0.69
C PHE A 44 20.43 5.50 1.22
N PHE A 45 21.02 4.31 1.21
CA PHE A 45 20.34 3.12 1.72
C PHE A 45 19.97 3.25 3.20
N ALA A 46 20.83 3.86 4.02
CA ALA A 46 20.55 4.09 5.43
C ALA A 46 19.39 5.09 5.62
N ALA A 47 19.40 6.23 4.91
CA ALA A 47 18.33 7.23 5.00
C ALA A 47 16.98 6.66 4.55
N PHE A 48 16.94 6.00 3.38
CA PHE A 48 15.70 5.41 2.87
C PHE A 48 15.23 4.18 3.66
N THR A 49 16.15 3.44 4.30
CA THR A 49 15.78 2.41 5.28
C THR A 49 15.08 3.04 6.49
N ILE A 50 15.62 4.13 7.03
CA ILE A 50 15.00 4.83 8.17
C ILE A 50 13.62 5.36 7.79
N ILE A 51 13.48 5.97 6.62
CA ILE A 51 12.17 6.43 6.11
C ILE A 51 11.21 5.25 5.97
N GLY A 52 11.61 4.16 5.32
CA GLY A 52 10.76 3.00 5.13
C GLY A 52 10.39 2.28 6.44
N LEU A 53 11.30 2.27 7.43
CA LEU A 53 11.00 1.80 8.79
C LEU A 53 9.96 2.69 9.47
N TYR A 54 10.13 4.01 9.37
CA TYR A 54 9.25 5.00 9.98
C TYR A 54 7.85 4.99 9.36
N VAL A 55 7.76 4.86 8.05
CA VAL A 55 6.49 4.89 7.31
C VAL A 55 5.79 3.53 7.28
N GLY A 56 6.54 2.45 7.02
CA GLY A 56 5.96 1.12 6.82
C GLY A 56 5.99 0.26 8.08
N VAL A 57 7.17 -0.04 8.61
CA VAL A 57 7.30 -1.06 9.67
C VAL A 57 6.74 -0.60 11.00
N ILE A 58 7.13 0.58 11.48
CA ILE A 58 6.73 1.08 12.79
C ILE A 58 5.21 1.28 12.88
N PRO A 59 4.53 1.96 11.93
CA PRO A 59 3.09 2.16 12.01
C PRO A 59 2.30 0.85 11.93
N VAL A 60 2.66 -0.06 11.02
CA VAL A 60 2.03 -1.37 10.94
C VAL A 60 2.19 -2.13 12.26
N MET A 61 3.39 -2.12 12.87
CA MET A 61 3.61 -2.74 14.19
C MET A 61 2.78 -2.08 15.29
N LEU A 62 2.63 -0.75 15.30
CA LEU A 62 1.74 -0.04 16.23
C LEU A 62 0.28 -0.49 16.06
N GLY A 63 -0.18 -0.67 14.83
CA GLY A 63 -1.50 -1.24 14.53
C GLY A 63 -1.68 -2.65 15.08
N LEU A 64 -0.66 -3.49 15.03
CA LEU A 64 -0.70 -4.84 15.63
C LEU A 64 -0.86 -4.84 17.17
N LEU A 65 -0.43 -3.77 17.87
CA LEU A 65 -0.59 -3.66 19.33
C LEU A 65 -2.06 -3.62 19.77
N TRP A 66 -3.00 -3.37 18.86
CA TRP A 66 -4.44 -3.46 19.15
C TRP A 66 -4.93 -4.90 19.32
N PHE A 67 -4.12 -5.92 18.98
CA PHE A 67 -4.50 -7.33 19.09
C PHE A 67 -5.10 -7.75 20.45
N PRO A 68 -4.58 -7.34 21.63
CA PRO A 68 -5.17 -7.70 22.91
C PRO A 68 -6.57 -7.13 23.12
N LEU A 69 -6.88 -5.95 22.55
CA LEU A 69 -8.21 -5.37 22.57
C LEU A 69 -9.13 -6.12 21.60
N VAL A 70 -8.66 -6.33 20.37
CA VAL A 70 -9.39 -7.04 19.31
C VAL A 70 -9.78 -8.47 19.76
N SER A 71 -8.89 -9.15 20.47
CA SER A 71 -9.13 -10.52 20.97
C SER A 71 -10.23 -10.62 22.04
N ARG A 72 -10.68 -9.50 22.60
CA ARG A 72 -11.77 -9.43 23.59
C ARG A 72 -13.13 -9.06 23.00
N LEU A 73 -13.18 -8.79 21.70
CA LEU A 73 -14.42 -8.38 21.04
C LEU A 73 -15.41 -9.53 20.93
N GLY A 74 -16.68 -9.27 21.27
CA GLY A 74 -17.80 -10.16 20.98
C GLY A 74 -18.15 -10.16 19.48
N LYS A 75 -19.13 -10.99 19.08
CA LYS A 75 -19.55 -11.15 17.67
C LYS A 75 -19.90 -9.83 16.98
N THR A 76 -20.58 -8.93 17.67
CA THR A 76 -20.98 -7.61 17.13
C THR A 76 -19.76 -6.70 16.91
N GLY A 77 -18.86 -6.63 17.90
CA GLY A 77 -17.63 -5.85 17.79
C GLY A 77 -16.70 -6.40 16.71
N LEU A 78 -16.61 -7.72 16.56
CA LEU A 78 -15.84 -8.34 15.49
C LEU A 78 -16.44 -8.05 14.10
N ALA A 79 -17.77 -8.11 13.96
CA ALA A 79 -18.45 -7.74 12.71
C ALA A 79 -18.18 -6.28 12.34
N PHE A 80 -18.25 -5.36 13.32
CA PHE A 80 -17.89 -3.96 13.12
C PHE A 80 -16.43 -3.81 12.66
N LEU A 81 -15.49 -4.45 13.36
CA LEU A 81 -14.05 -4.34 13.07
C LEU A 81 -13.68 -4.89 11.69
N LEU A 82 -14.20 -6.07 11.32
CA LEU A 82 -13.96 -6.63 9.99
C LEU A 82 -14.57 -5.76 8.87
N SER A 83 -15.75 -5.17 9.14
CA SER A 83 -16.37 -4.24 8.18
C SER A 83 -15.60 -2.93 8.08
N LEU A 84 -15.06 -2.43 9.20
CA LEU A 84 -14.15 -1.28 9.20
C LEU A 84 -12.93 -1.57 8.34
N THR A 85 -12.32 -2.74 8.50
CA THR A 85 -11.21 -3.21 7.65
C THR A 85 -11.58 -3.21 6.17
N ILE A 86 -12.76 -3.74 5.81
CA ILE A 86 -13.25 -3.71 4.42
C ILE A 86 -13.38 -2.25 3.94
N GLY A 87 -13.93 -1.36 4.77
CA GLY A 87 -14.07 0.07 4.42
C GLY A 87 -12.74 0.75 4.15
N LEU A 88 -11.73 0.52 5.01
CA LEU A 88 -10.35 0.99 4.80
C LEU A 88 -9.78 0.48 3.48
N LEU A 89 -9.86 -0.84 3.25
CA LEU A 89 -9.31 -1.48 2.06
C LEU A 89 -10.03 -1.07 0.77
N LEU A 90 -11.35 -0.84 0.79
CA LEU A 90 -12.09 -0.35 -0.38
C LEU A 90 -11.70 1.08 -0.74
N PHE A 91 -11.50 1.96 0.25
CA PHE A 91 -10.98 3.29 0.01
C PHE A 91 -9.60 3.21 -0.66
N LEU A 92 -8.70 2.43 -0.07
CA LEU A 92 -7.34 2.21 -0.57
C LEU A 92 -7.34 1.63 -1.99
N LEU A 93 -8.24 0.68 -2.27
CA LEU A 93 -8.42 0.11 -3.62
C LEU A 93 -8.72 1.18 -4.67
N VAL A 94 -9.65 2.09 -4.34
CA VAL A 94 -10.07 3.17 -5.25
C VAL A 94 -8.94 4.18 -5.43
N ASP A 95 -8.29 4.57 -4.34
CA ASP A 95 -7.22 5.57 -4.34
C ASP A 95 -5.99 5.08 -5.11
N THR A 96 -5.49 3.87 -4.78
CA THR A 96 -4.39 3.23 -5.51
C THR A 96 -4.71 2.99 -6.99
N GLY A 97 -5.96 2.60 -7.27
CA GLY A 97 -6.43 2.39 -8.64
C GLY A 97 -6.47 3.70 -9.44
N ARG A 98 -6.89 4.80 -8.82
CA ARG A 98 -6.89 6.14 -9.41
C ARG A 98 -5.47 6.60 -9.73
N GLU A 99 -4.56 6.51 -8.76
CA GLU A 99 -3.15 6.88 -8.95
C GLU A 99 -2.49 6.06 -10.08
N GLY A 100 -2.68 4.74 -10.06
CA GLY A 100 -2.17 3.87 -11.13
C GLY A 100 -2.76 4.21 -12.51
N PHE A 101 -4.03 4.57 -12.58
CA PHE A 101 -4.69 4.97 -13.81
C PHE A 101 -4.17 6.33 -14.32
N GLU A 102 -4.00 7.32 -13.44
CA GLU A 102 -3.46 8.64 -13.78
C GLU A 102 -2.06 8.54 -14.40
N ILE A 103 -1.18 7.70 -13.83
CA ILE A 103 0.14 7.42 -14.40
C ILE A 103 0.01 6.67 -15.73
N ALA A 104 -0.87 5.67 -15.80
CA ALA A 104 -1.02 4.81 -16.97
C ALA A 104 -1.48 5.55 -18.23
N VAL A 105 -2.38 6.53 -18.10
CA VAL A 105 -2.95 7.27 -19.25
C VAL A 105 -1.96 8.28 -19.86
N VAL A 106 -0.98 8.75 -19.11
CA VAL A 106 0.05 9.68 -19.62
C VAL A 106 1.27 8.96 -20.18
N MET A 107 1.34 7.63 -20.06
CA MET A 107 2.43 6.82 -20.64
C MET A 107 2.31 6.78 -22.17
N PRO A 108 3.45 6.66 -22.89
CA PRO A 108 3.44 6.42 -24.33
C PRO A 108 2.62 5.18 -24.69
N GLU A 109 1.84 5.26 -25.78
CA GLU A 109 0.93 4.19 -26.23
C GLU A 109 1.63 2.82 -26.38
N SER A 110 2.91 2.81 -26.76
CA SER A 110 3.71 1.59 -26.91
C SER A 110 3.81 0.74 -25.63
N TYR A 111 3.60 1.33 -24.47
CA TYR A 111 3.61 0.60 -23.18
C TYR A 111 2.25 0.06 -22.76
N HIS A 112 1.18 0.47 -23.44
CA HIS A 112 -0.19 0.06 -23.10
C HIS A 112 -0.49 0.19 -21.59
N GLY A 113 -0.18 1.36 -20.99
CA GLY A 113 -0.19 1.57 -19.53
C GLY A 113 -1.47 1.11 -18.84
N VAL A 114 -2.63 1.43 -19.40
CA VAL A 114 -3.94 1.00 -18.83
C VAL A 114 -4.09 -0.52 -18.85
N ALA A 115 -3.68 -1.17 -19.95
CA ALA A 115 -3.71 -2.63 -20.03
C ALA A 115 -2.74 -3.26 -19.03
N LEU A 116 -1.55 -2.67 -18.83
CA LEU A 116 -0.57 -3.10 -17.83
C LEU A 116 -1.16 -3.04 -16.42
N LEU A 117 -1.86 -1.94 -16.06
CA LEU A 117 -2.52 -1.78 -14.76
C LEU A 117 -3.52 -2.90 -14.49
N PHE A 118 -4.43 -3.15 -15.43
CA PHE A 118 -5.45 -4.19 -15.26
C PHE A 118 -4.86 -5.61 -15.29
N PHE A 119 -3.86 -5.85 -16.14
CA PHE A 119 -3.19 -7.15 -16.20
C PHE A 119 -2.44 -7.46 -14.89
N SER A 120 -1.70 -6.50 -14.35
CA SER A 120 -1.01 -6.67 -13.07
C SER A 120 -2.00 -6.86 -11.92
N ALA A 121 -3.11 -6.11 -11.89
CA ALA A 121 -4.17 -6.29 -10.90
C ALA A 121 -4.81 -7.70 -10.98
N ALA A 122 -5.15 -8.15 -12.18
CA ALA A 122 -5.66 -9.51 -12.38
C ALA A 122 -4.65 -10.58 -11.96
N THR A 123 -3.37 -10.39 -12.26
CA THR A 123 -2.29 -11.31 -11.88
C THR A 123 -2.16 -11.44 -10.36
N ALA A 124 -2.16 -10.32 -9.64
CA ALA A 124 -2.09 -10.34 -8.17
C ALA A 124 -3.34 -10.98 -7.55
N TYR A 125 -4.53 -10.60 -8.03
CA TYR A 125 -5.78 -11.18 -7.54
C TYR A 125 -5.81 -12.71 -7.71
N LEU A 126 -5.52 -13.20 -8.91
CA LEU A 126 -5.51 -14.63 -9.22
C LEU A 126 -4.37 -15.36 -8.51
N GLY A 127 -3.19 -14.74 -8.41
CA GLY A 127 -2.05 -15.30 -7.71
C GLY A 127 -2.33 -15.51 -6.22
N LEU A 128 -2.94 -14.52 -5.54
CA LEU A 128 -3.33 -14.65 -4.13
C LEU A 128 -4.49 -15.63 -3.93
N GLU A 129 -5.45 -15.70 -4.85
CA GLU A 129 -6.51 -16.71 -4.79
C GLU A 129 -5.95 -18.14 -4.99
N ALA A 130 -4.99 -18.31 -5.89
CA ALA A 130 -4.27 -19.58 -6.07
C ALA A 130 -3.45 -19.93 -4.81
N LEU A 131 -2.75 -18.96 -4.22
CA LEU A 131 -2.01 -19.15 -2.97
C LEU A 131 -2.94 -19.56 -1.82
N ARG A 132 -4.09 -18.89 -1.69
CA ARG A 132 -5.13 -19.25 -0.72
C ARG A 132 -5.59 -20.70 -0.89
N SER A 133 -5.93 -21.06 -2.12
CA SER A 133 -6.37 -22.42 -2.47
C SER A 133 -5.31 -23.46 -2.15
N TRP A 134 -4.07 -23.21 -2.51
CA TRP A 134 -2.94 -24.08 -2.21
C TRP A 134 -2.68 -24.25 -0.71
N LEU A 135 -2.70 -23.14 0.07
CA LEU A 135 -2.55 -23.18 1.51
C LEU A 135 -3.70 -23.98 2.17
N SER A 136 -4.94 -23.79 1.71
CA SER A 136 -6.10 -24.52 2.23
C SER A 136 -6.04 -26.01 1.94
N THR A 137 -5.58 -26.41 0.74
CA THR A 137 -5.41 -27.81 0.33
C THR A 137 -4.29 -28.50 1.11
N ARG A 138 -3.16 -27.82 1.33
CA ARG A 138 -2.07 -28.34 2.17
C ARG A 138 -2.49 -28.55 3.61
N LYS A 139 -3.32 -27.65 4.15
CA LYS A 139 -3.91 -27.78 5.49
C LYS A 139 -4.76 -29.03 5.62
N SER A 140 -5.54 -29.38 4.60
CA SER A 140 -6.38 -30.60 4.61
C SER A 140 -5.56 -31.91 4.64
N ARG A 141 -4.29 -31.87 4.16
CA ARG A 141 -3.39 -33.02 4.11
C ARG A 141 -2.41 -33.11 5.29
N ALA A 142 -2.07 -31.99 5.93
CA ALA A 142 -1.20 -31.93 7.08
C ALA A 142 -2.03 -31.68 8.35
N ASN A 143 -1.74 -32.41 9.42
CA ASN A 143 -2.44 -32.39 10.72
C ASN A 143 -3.40 -31.21 10.99
N PRO A 144 -4.67 -31.45 11.33
CA PRO A 144 -5.73 -30.43 11.40
C PRO A 144 -5.51 -29.31 12.45
N GLY A 145 -4.42 -29.32 13.20
CA GLY A 145 -4.19 -28.44 14.34
C GLY A 145 -3.21 -27.27 14.14
N ILE A 146 -2.49 -27.18 13.00
CA ILE A 146 -1.30 -26.29 12.93
C ILE A 146 -1.58 -24.90 12.40
N VAL A 147 -2.55 -24.68 11.49
CA VAL A 147 -2.82 -23.36 10.91
C VAL A 147 -4.34 -23.12 10.81
N SER A 148 -4.86 -22.10 11.49
CA SER A 148 -6.27 -21.74 11.39
C SER A 148 -6.57 -21.04 10.06
N GLY A 149 -7.83 -21.16 9.57
CA GLY A 149 -8.26 -20.43 8.36
C GLY A 149 -8.12 -18.91 8.52
N ARG A 150 -8.27 -18.41 9.75
CA ARG A 150 -8.13 -17.00 10.09
C ARG A 150 -6.68 -16.52 9.98
N TRP A 151 -5.72 -17.38 10.33
CA TRP A 151 -4.30 -17.07 10.14
C TRP A 151 -3.95 -16.94 8.66
N VAL A 152 -4.50 -17.81 7.79
CA VAL A 152 -4.33 -17.69 6.34
C VAL A 152 -4.85 -16.35 5.83
N ILE A 153 -6.01 -15.90 6.34
CA ILE A 153 -6.57 -14.60 5.96
C ILE A 153 -5.66 -13.47 6.42
N ALA A 154 -5.21 -13.49 7.68
CA ALA A 154 -4.28 -12.48 8.20
C ALA A 154 -2.98 -12.43 7.38
N LEU A 155 -2.46 -13.58 6.95
CA LEU A 155 -1.30 -13.65 6.05
C LEU A 155 -1.58 -13.02 4.69
N LEU A 156 -2.74 -13.31 4.07
CA LEU A 156 -3.12 -12.72 2.78
C LEU A 156 -3.34 -11.20 2.90
N VAL A 157 -3.95 -10.75 4.00
CA VAL A 157 -4.06 -9.32 4.32
C VAL A 157 -2.67 -8.69 4.42
N ALA A 158 -1.75 -9.30 5.17
CA ALA A 158 -0.38 -8.79 5.33
C ALA A 158 0.38 -8.74 4.00
N ILE A 159 0.22 -9.75 3.12
CA ILE A 159 0.82 -9.76 1.78
C ILE A 159 0.21 -8.66 0.91
N GLY A 160 -1.12 -8.52 0.92
CA GLY A 160 -1.82 -7.48 0.15
C GLY A 160 -1.38 -6.07 0.55
N ILE A 161 -1.35 -5.80 1.86
CA ILE A 161 -0.84 -4.56 2.44
C ILE A 161 0.64 -4.35 2.08
N GLY A 162 1.47 -5.40 2.17
CA GLY A 162 2.87 -5.30 1.79
C GLY A 162 3.10 -4.90 0.33
N LEU A 163 2.30 -5.43 -0.60
CA LEU A 163 2.37 -5.03 -2.00
C LEU A 163 1.93 -3.57 -2.22
N HIS A 164 0.92 -3.11 -1.48
CA HIS A 164 0.51 -1.72 -1.49
C HIS A 164 1.61 -0.81 -0.91
N ASN A 165 2.13 -1.14 0.25
CA ASN A 165 3.18 -0.40 0.95
C ASN A 165 4.50 -0.34 0.16
N PHE A 166 4.77 -1.33 -0.69
CA PHE A 166 5.85 -1.25 -1.66
C PHE A 166 5.61 -0.10 -2.66
N GLY A 167 4.37 0.07 -3.15
CA GLY A 167 3.98 1.19 -4.01
C GLY A 167 4.18 2.55 -3.34
N GLU A 168 3.77 2.69 -2.08
CA GLU A 168 4.00 3.91 -1.30
C GLU A 168 5.49 4.24 -1.14
N GLY A 169 6.28 3.21 -0.83
CA GLY A 169 7.74 3.36 -0.79
C GLY A 169 8.31 3.85 -2.11
N LEU A 170 7.84 3.31 -3.26
CA LEU A 170 8.23 3.77 -4.59
C LEU A 170 7.88 5.26 -4.78
N ALA A 171 6.69 5.70 -4.38
CA ALA A 171 6.25 7.09 -4.49
C ALA A 171 7.14 8.03 -3.67
N ILE A 172 7.44 7.68 -2.41
CA ILE A 172 8.36 8.45 -1.56
C ILE A 172 9.74 8.54 -2.19
N GLY A 173 10.33 7.40 -2.57
CA GLY A 173 11.65 7.34 -3.19
C GLY A 173 11.73 8.19 -4.46
N ALA A 174 10.71 8.09 -5.32
CA ALA A 174 10.59 8.86 -6.56
C ALA A 174 10.46 10.36 -6.31
N ALA A 175 9.69 10.80 -5.31
CA ALA A 175 9.54 12.20 -4.95
C ALA A 175 10.90 12.83 -4.57
N PHE A 176 11.67 12.14 -3.72
CA PHE A 176 13.02 12.62 -3.36
C PHE A 176 14.01 12.56 -4.55
N ALA A 177 13.94 11.51 -5.39
CA ALA A 177 14.79 11.41 -6.56
C ALA A 177 14.56 12.53 -7.59
N GLN A 178 13.32 13.06 -7.63
CA GLN A 178 12.94 14.18 -8.51
C GLN A 178 13.15 15.56 -7.85
N GLY A 179 13.70 15.64 -6.65
CA GLY A 179 13.89 16.89 -5.91
C GLY A 179 12.60 17.47 -5.33
N ALA A 180 11.50 16.75 -5.37
CA ALA A 180 10.20 17.14 -4.80
C ALA A 180 10.14 16.84 -3.28
N ALA A 181 11.08 17.41 -2.52
CA ALA A 181 11.23 17.11 -1.08
C ALA A 181 9.97 17.46 -0.27
N GLY A 182 9.24 18.52 -0.63
CA GLY A 182 7.97 18.88 -0.02
C GLY A 182 6.91 17.78 -0.18
N LEU A 183 6.75 17.27 -1.39
CA LEU A 183 5.86 16.13 -1.68
C LEU A 183 6.32 14.88 -0.91
N GLY A 184 7.60 14.54 -0.96
CA GLY A 184 8.14 13.38 -0.23
C GLY A 184 7.84 13.44 1.27
N THR A 185 7.97 14.63 1.89
CA THR A 185 7.64 14.84 3.31
C THR A 185 6.15 14.68 3.57
N LEU A 186 5.29 15.21 2.70
CA LEU A 186 3.84 15.07 2.80
C LEU A 186 3.42 13.60 2.74
N LEU A 187 3.97 12.84 1.78
CA LEU A 187 3.73 11.40 1.65
C LEU A 187 4.17 10.63 2.90
N ILE A 188 5.33 10.95 3.49
CA ILE A 188 5.81 10.34 4.73
C ILE A 188 4.77 10.52 5.86
N VAL A 189 4.26 11.72 6.06
CA VAL A 189 3.28 11.99 7.12
C VAL A 189 1.98 11.23 6.88
N GLY A 190 1.44 11.31 5.67
CA GLY A 190 0.17 10.68 5.31
C GLY A 190 0.21 9.17 5.41
N PHE A 191 1.22 8.55 4.81
CA PHE A 191 1.36 7.09 4.83
C PHE A 191 1.63 6.55 6.24
N THR A 192 2.39 7.27 7.07
CA THR A 192 2.58 6.89 8.49
C THR A 192 1.25 6.80 9.24
N LEU A 193 0.33 7.74 8.99
CA LEU A 193 -0.96 7.77 9.67
C LEU A 193 -1.85 6.59 9.26
N HIS A 194 -1.99 6.31 7.97
CA HIS A 194 -2.89 5.24 7.55
C HIS A 194 -2.29 3.83 7.69
N ASN A 195 -0.97 3.67 7.60
CA ASN A 195 -0.32 2.37 7.82
C ASN A 195 -0.50 1.83 9.26
N THR A 196 -0.77 2.73 10.22
CA THR A 196 -1.19 2.30 11.57
C THR A 196 -2.55 1.59 11.54
N THR A 197 -3.49 2.04 10.71
CA THR A 197 -4.80 1.38 10.55
C THR A 197 -4.69 0.08 9.77
N GLU A 198 -3.72 -0.06 8.88
CA GLU A 198 -3.44 -1.30 8.15
C GLU A 198 -2.95 -2.41 9.08
N GLY A 199 -2.11 -2.08 10.07
CA GLY A 199 -1.73 -3.03 11.12
C GLY A 199 -2.94 -3.58 11.87
N LEU A 200 -3.95 -2.76 12.14
CA LEU A 200 -5.23 -3.20 12.69
C LEU A 200 -5.96 -4.17 11.74
N ALA A 201 -5.94 -3.89 10.43
CA ALA A 201 -6.54 -4.76 9.41
C ALA A 201 -5.90 -6.17 9.40
N ILE A 202 -4.59 -6.27 9.61
CA ILE A 202 -3.87 -7.55 9.68
C ILE A 202 -4.35 -8.39 10.87
N VAL A 203 -4.59 -7.80 12.05
CA VAL A 203 -4.96 -8.55 13.26
C VAL A 203 -6.45 -8.81 13.38
N ALA A 204 -7.29 -8.07 12.67
CA ALA A 204 -8.76 -8.23 12.76
C ALA A 204 -9.23 -9.67 12.51
N PRO A 205 -8.75 -10.42 11.51
CA PRO A 205 -9.12 -11.83 11.32
C PRO A 205 -8.72 -12.73 12.49
N LEU A 206 -7.70 -12.35 13.27
CA LEU A 206 -7.17 -13.14 14.39
C LEU A 206 -7.87 -12.90 15.72
N ALA A 207 -8.91 -12.07 15.78
CA ALA A 207 -9.58 -11.59 16.98
C ALA A 207 -9.88 -12.69 18.04
N ASN A 208 -10.24 -13.89 17.61
CA ASN A 208 -10.58 -15.02 18.49
C ASN A 208 -9.57 -16.17 18.44
N GLU A 209 -8.33 -15.87 18.01
CA GLU A 209 -7.26 -16.86 17.89
C GLU A 209 -6.21 -16.65 18.99
N ARG A 210 -5.65 -17.75 19.48
CA ARG A 210 -4.46 -17.71 20.35
C ARG A 210 -3.22 -17.57 19.45
N THR A 211 -2.84 -16.33 19.17
CA THR A 211 -1.73 -16.02 18.28
C THR A 211 -0.48 -15.67 19.10
N ARG A 212 0.66 -16.26 18.74
CA ARG A 212 1.94 -15.94 19.38
C ARG A 212 2.48 -14.61 18.89
N ILE A 213 3.17 -13.87 19.76
CA ILE A 213 3.78 -12.57 19.42
C ILE A 213 4.71 -12.70 18.20
N VAL A 214 5.46 -13.81 18.11
CA VAL A 214 6.36 -14.05 16.95
C VAL A 214 5.58 -14.12 15.63
N ASP A 215 4.38 -14.68 15.62
CA ASP A 215 3.57 -14.78 14.41
C ASP A 215 2.97 -13.41 14.04
N LEU A 216 2.61 -12.59 15.03
CA LEU A 216 2.22 -11.19 14.81
C LEU A 216 3.39 -10.38 14.23
N LEU A 217 4.58 -10.50 14.79
CA LEU A 217 5.77 -9.83 14.28
C LEU A 217 6.06 -10.21 12.82
N LYS A 218 5.95 -11.50 12.47
CA LYS A 218 6.11 -11.94 11.07
C LYS A 218 5.10 -11.29 10.13
N LEU A 219 3.82 -11.24 10.53
CA LEU A 219 2.78 -10.60 9.73
C LEU A 219 3.05 -9.10 9.55
N GLY A 220 3.45 -8.41 10.62
CA GLY A 220 3.81 -6.99 10.55
C GLY A 220 5.03 -6.72 9.67
N LEU A 221 6.05 -7.58 9.71
CA LEU A 221 7.22 -7.47 8.83
C LEU A 221 6.85 -7.73 7.35
N ILE A 222 5.95 -8.69 7.07
CA ILE A 222 5.44 -8.93 5.71
C ILE A 222 4.70 -7.68 5.19
N GLY A 223 3.89 -7.04 6.03
CA GLY A 223 3.18 -5.81 5.67
C GLY A 223 4.09 -4.59 5.54
N GLY A 224 5.08 -4.43 6.43
CA GLY A 224 5.84 -3.19 6.55
C GLY A 224 7.18 -3.14 5.81
N ILE A 225 7.95 -4.25 5.72
CA ILE A 225 9.27 -4.26 5.05
C ILE A 225 9.21 -3.86 3.56
N PRO A 226 8.17 -4.21 2.80
CA PRO A 226 8.11 -3.82 1.41
C PRO A 226 8.22 -2.32 1.16
N THR A 227 7.79 -1.46 2.11
CA THR A 227 8.00 -0.01 2.04
C THR A 227 9.47 0.35 1.91
N ILE A 228 10.36 -0.32 2.67
CA ILE A 228 11.82 -0.08 2.60
C ILE A 228 12.34 -0.40 1.21
N LEU A 229 11.94 -1.54 0.65
CA LEU A 229 12.35 -1.94 -0.68
C LEU A 229 11.81 -0.97 -1.75
N GLY A 230 10.58 -0.49 -1.55
CA GLY A 230 9.96 0.52 -2.40
C GLY A 230 10.74 1.84 -2.38
N THR A 231 11.09 2.35 -1.20
CA THR A 231 11.87 3.61 -1.10
C THR A 231 13.23 3.51 -1.77
N TRP A 232 13.93 2.36 -1.64
CA TRP A 232 15.18 2.13 -2.34
C TRP A 232 15.01 2.15 -3.85
N LEU A 233 14.05 1.38 -4.36
CA LEU A 233 13.82 1.27 -5.80
C LEU A 233 13.29 2.58 -6.40
N GLY A 234 12.35 3.25 -5.75
CA GLY A 234 11.81 4.52 -6.20
C GLY A 234 12.85 5.61 -6.30
N GLY A 235 13.82 5.64 -5.38
CA GLY A 235 14.92 6.58 -5.40
C GLY A 235 15.93 6.36 -6.53
N PHE A 236 16.06 5.13 -7.04
CA PHE A 236 17.03 4.81 -8.13
C PHE A 236 16.40 4.64 -9.49
N VAL A 237 15.22 4.04 -9.54
CA VAL A 237 14.60 3.57 -10.80
C VAL A 237 13.17 4.08 -10.85
N TYR A 238 13.02 5.41 -10.89
CA TYR A 238 11.70 5.95 -11.19
C TYR A 238 11.38 5.66 -12.66
N SER A 239 10.43 4.76 -12.86
CA SER A 239 9.88 4.45 -14.18
C SER A 239 8.36 4.34 -14.07
N PRO A 240 7.59 5.10 -14.87
CA PRO A 240 6.13 5.00 -14.90
C PRO A 240 5.64 3.56 -15.12
N VAL A 241 6.37 2.77 -15.90
CA VAL A 241 6.05 1.36 -16.17
C VAL A 241 6.06 0.52 -14.89
N TRP A 242 7.12 0.64 -14.08
CA TRP A 242 7.21 -0.07 -12.80
C TRP A 242 6.19 0.43 -11.79
N SER A 243 5.93 1.74 -11.75
CA SER A 243 4.90 2.31 -10.87
C SER A 243 3.53 1.75 -11.20
N VAL A 244 3.11 1.77 -12.48
CA VAL A 244 1.82 1.20 -12.91
C VAL A 244 1.74 -0.30 -12.62
N LEU A 245 2.81 -1.06 -12.84
CA LEU A 245 2.84 -2.49 -12.55
C LEU A 245 2.62 -2.76 -11.06
N PHE A 246 3.36 -2.07 -10.18
CA PHE A 246 3.26 -2.32 -8.72
C PHE A 246 1.96 -1.79 -8.12
N LEU A 247 1.47 -0.61 -8.57
CA LEU A 247 0.15 -0.12 -8.16
C LEU A 247 -0.95 -1.10 -8.61
N GLY A 248 -0.87 -1.63 -9.83
CA GLY A 248 -1.79 -2.66 -10.28
C GLY A 248 -1.74 -3.93 -9.43
N LEU A 249 -0.54 -4.43 -9.09
CA LEU A 249 -0.40 -5.57 -8.18
C LEU A 249 -1.04 -5.28 -6.82
N GLY A 250 -0.85 -4.07 -6.27
CA GLY A 250 -1.49 -3.60 -5.04
C GLY A 250 -3.01 -3.62 -5.14
N VAL A 251 -3.59 -3.03 -6.19
CA VAL A 251 -5.04 -3.04 -6.47
C VAL A 251 -5.60 -4.46 -6.49
N GLY A 252 -4.98 -5.37 -7.23
CA GLY A 252 -5.43 -6.75 -7.32
C GLY A 252 -5.34 -7.51 -6.00
N ALA A 253 -4.27 -7.26 -5.23
CA ALA A 253 -4.08 -7.86 -3.91
C ALA A 253 -5.14 -7.38 -2.90
N ILE A 254 -5.38 -6.07 -2.83
CA ILE A 254 -6.41 -5.49 -1.96
C ILE A 254 -7.80 -6.01 -2.34
N ALA A 255 -8.13 -6.05 -3.64
CA ALA A 255 -9.41 -6.59 -4.11
C ALA A 255 -9.64 -8.03 -3.65
N GLN A 256 -8.62 -8.90 -3.77
CA GLN A 256 -8.70 -10.28 -3.32
C GLN A 256 -8.95 -10.37 -1.81
N VAL A 257 -8.25 -9.55 -1.02
CA VAL A 257 -8.41 -9.51 0.44
C VAL A 257 -9.82 -9.06 0.84
N VAL A 258 -10.36 -8.01 0.23
CA VAL A 258 -11.74 -7.54 0.44
C VAL A 258 -12.74 -8.65 0.17
N VAL A 259 -12.61 -9.34 -0.96
CA VAL A 259 -13.48 -10.49 -1.30
C VAL A 259 -13.32 -11.61 -0.27
N GLN A 260 -12.11 -11.90 0.18
CA GLN A 260 -11.84 -12.96 1.14
C GLN A 260 -12.45 -12.69 2.52
N ILE A 261 -12.31 -11.47 3.06
CA ILE A 261 -12.91 -11.08 4.33
C ILE A 261 -14.44 -11.12 4.21
N THR A 262 -14.98 -10.58 3.11
CA THR A 262 -16.44 -10.59 2.87
C THR A 262 -17.00 -12.01 2.81
N ARG A 263 -16.36 -12.92 2.08
CA ARG A 263 -16.75 -14.35 2.03
C ARG A 263 -16.78 -14.98 3.44
N GLN A 264 -15.76 -14.68 4.28
CA GLN A 264 -15.71 -15.21 5.64
C GLN A 264 -16.85 -14.68 6.50
N MET A 265 -17.20 -13.40 6.36
CA MET A 265 -18.26 -12.77 7.14
C MET A 265 -19.67 -13.22 6.71
N THR A 266 -19.84 -13.63 5.47
CA THR A 266 -21.14 -14.00 4.88
C THR A 266 -21.42 -15.50 4.86
N THR A 267 -20.58 -16.32 5.50
CA THR A 267 -20.73 -17.78 5.49
C THR A 267 -22.09 -18.24 6.04
N ASP A 268 -22.67 -17.52 7.03
CA ASP A 268 -23.88 -17.91 7.73
C ASP A 268 -25.15 -17.17 7.28
N ALA A 269 -25.04 -16.23 6.30
CA ALA A 269 -26.19 -15.45 5.85
C ALA A 269 -25.99 -14.87 4.43
N PRO A 270 -27.06 -14.64 3.65
CA PRO A 270 -26.96 -13.94 2.38
C PRO A 270 -26.27 -12.56 2.54
N ALA A 271 -25.35 -12.23 1.62
CA ALA A 271 -24.53 -11.02 1.69
C ALA A 271 -25.38 -9.74 1.87
N ALA A 272 -26.52 -9.62 1.19
CA ALA A 272 -27.41 -8.47 1.30
C ALA A 272 -27.97 -8.28 2.72
N GLN A 273 -28.39 -9.36 3.39
CA GLN A 273 -28.89 -9.30 4.76
C GLN A 273 -27.77 -9.02 5.77
N PHE A 274 -26.57 -9.50 5.47
CA PHE A 274 -25.41 -9.26 6.33
C PHE A 274 -24.99 -7.79 6.25
N LEU A 275 -24.89 -7.23 5.04
CA LEU A 275 -24.51 -5.82 4.81
C LEU A 275 -25.50 -4.83 5.42
N ALA A 276 -26.80 -5.20 5.54
CA ALA A 276 -27.83 -4.35 6.16
C ALA A 276 -27.74 -4.26 7.70
N LYS A 277 -26.89 -5.05 8.36
CA LYS A 277 -26.72 -4.99 9.82
C LYS A 277 -26.03 -3.69 10.25
N ALA A 278 -26.59 -3.00 11.25
CA ALA A 278 -26.04 -1.72 11.72
C ALA A 278 -24.55 -1.75 12.09
N PRO A 279 -23.99 -2.78 12.77
CA PRO A 279 -22.55 -2.83 13.03
C PRO A 279 -21.71 -2.92 11.76
N VAL A 280 -22.22 -3.60 10.73
CA VAL A 280 -21.52 -3.76 9.45
C VAL A 280 -21.49 -2.45 8.68
N LEU A 281 -22.63 -1.78 8.53
CA LEU A 281 -22.73 -0.46 7.92
C LEU A 281 -21.89 0.58 8.68
N GLY A 282 -21.99 0.58 10.01
CA GLY A 282 -21.21 1.48 10.86
C GLY A 282 -19.70 1.28 10.70
N GLY A 283 -19.23 0.02 10.62
CA GLY A 283 -17.84 -0.31 10.37
C GLY A 283 -17.37 0.16 9.00
N LEU A 284 -18.11 -0.16 7.94
CA LEU A 284 -17.78 0.30 6.57
C LEU A 284 -17.65 1.83 6.50
N CYS A 285 -18.67 2.55 7.01
CA CYS A 285 -18.66 4.01 7.02
C CYS A 285 -17.47 4.56 7.84
N ALA A 286 -17.19 3.98 9.01
CA ALA A 286 -16.07 4.40 9.84
C ALA A 286 -14.73 4.19 9.10
N GLY A 287 -14.54 3.06 8.41
CA GLY A 287 -13.34 2.80 7.60
C GLY A 287 -13.16 3.84 6.49
N PHE A 288 -14.21 4.15 5.73
CA PHE A 288 -14.17 5.20 4.70
C PHE A 288 -13.84 6.57 5.30
N VAL A 289 -14.49 6.95 6.42
CA VAL A 289 -14.26 8.26 7.07
C VAL A 289 -12.83 8.37 7.58
N ILE A 290 -12.29 7.34 8.21
CA ILE A 290 -10.89 7.34 8.70
C ILE A 290 -9.94 7.57 7.53
N MET A 291 -10.06 6.81 6.43
CA MET A 291 -9.18 6.95 5.27
C MET A 291 -9.35 8.30 4.58
N TYR A 292 -10.59 8.79 4.46
CA TYR A 292 -10.85 10.11 3.88
C TYR A 292 -10.18 11.23 4.70
N VAL A 293 -10.35 11.20 6.03
CA VAL A 293 -9.75 12.22 6.92
C VAL A 293 -8.24 12.14 6.90
N THR A 294 -7.64 10.94 6.94
CA THR A 294 -6.18 10.80 6.85
C THR A 294 -5.66 11.20 5.48
N GLY A 295 -6.40 10.89 4.40
CA GLY A 295 -6.06 11.31 3.04
C GLY A 295 -6.09 12.85 2.87
N MET A 296 -7.02 13.55 3.52
CA MET A 296 -7.05 15.04 3.51
C MET A 296 -5.81 15.68 4.16
N LEU A 297 -5.07 14.95 4.99
CA LEU A 297 -3.81 15.44 5.57
C LEU A 297 -2.62 15.31 4.61
N VAL A 298 -2.81 14.59 3.51
CA VAL A 298 -1.78 14.30 2.49
C VAL A 298 -2.00 15.10 1.20
N GLY A 299 -3.23 15.46 0.87
CA GLY A 299 -3.60 16.22 -0.32
C GLY A 299 -3.78 17.69 -0.04
#